data_8ba62663b7a6f5013681a5cc52902a4c
#
_entry.id   8ba62663b7a6f5013681a5cc52902a4c
#
_cell.length_a   1.000
_cell.length_b   1.000
_cell.length_c   1.000
_cell.angle_alpha   90.00
_cell.angle_beta   90.00
_cell.angle_gamma   90.00
#
_symmetry.space_group_name_H-M   'P 1'
#
loop_
_entity.id
_entity.type
_entity.pdbx_description
1 polymer ?
#
loop_
_entity_poly.entity_id
_entity_poly.type
_entity_poly.pdbx_seq_one_letter_code
_entity_poly.pdbx_strand_id
1 'polypeptide(L)'
;MMRTTYDVIVIGGGHAGCEAASAAARFGASTLLITHKVETIGEMSCNPAIGGLGKGHLVREVDALDGLMARVIDQAGIQFRLLNRRKGPAVQGPRAQADRALYRAAMQDAILGCDGLTVHAEAADAFLISETDGRKSVTGVMTSSGKTFRAGAVVLTTGTFLRGMIHIGEKTIPAGRAGEAPAIPLAEQLYSLGLPMGRLKTGTPARLHRDSIDWSGLDVQPGDEQPVPFSFLTDEITTPQIPCHITRTTAATHAIIRENLEKSAVYGGAIDGTGPRYCPSIEDKVVRFADKASHQVFLEPEGLDDPLIYPNGLSTSLPESVQHDFLKTLPGLENVKVVRPGYAIEYDYVDPRALDHSLAVRDLDGLFLAGQINGTTGYEEAGAQGLVAGLNAAASCGSSAPITFSRTDSYIGVMIDDLVTRGTREPYRMFTSRAEYRLRLRADNADQRLTPVALEGGFCSHDRAAAFHVKQAQVSALTALLKDRTLTPPQARAHGLAINQDGRRRSGAELLSNPTISFDALRQIWPEIADFDPAIQAQVEIDCRY
;
A
#
# COMPACT_ATOMS: atom_id res chain seq x y z
N MET A 1 25.20 -6.53 26.57
CA MET A 1 25.89 -6.27 25.28
C MET A 1 24.86 -6.45 24.16
N MET A 2 24.78 -5.52 23.23
CA MET A 2 23.90 -5.66 22.07
C MET A 2 24.38 -6.83 21.19
N ARG A 3 23.45 -7.65 20.72
CA ARG A 3 23.76 -8.75 19.80
C ARG A 3 24.32 -8.17 18.49
N THR A 4 25.33 -8.77 17.91
CA THR A 4 25.97 -8.32 16.65
C THR A 4 25.76 -9.24 15.47
N THR A 5 25.08 -10.37 15.70
CA THR A 5 24.76 -11.37 14.66
C THR A 5 23.26 -11.69 14.69
N TYR A 6 22.63 -11.62 13.55
CA TYR A 6 21.19 -11.87 13.34
C TYR A 6 21.01 -12.83 12.16
N ASP A 7 19.84 -13.40 12.01
CA ASP A 7 19.51 -14.15 10.79
C ASP A 7 19.20 -13.16 9.66
N VAL A 8 18.39 -12.14 9.93
CA VAL A 8 17.97 -11.12 8.94
C VAL A 8 18.25 -9.72 9.47
N ILE A 9 18.80 -8.86 8.62
CA ILE A 9 18.85 -7.40 8.83
C ILE A 9 17.95 -6.73 7.81
N VAL A 10 17.08 -5.82 8.28
CA VAL A 10 16.24 -4.96 7.43
C VAL A 10 16.75 -3.53 7.55
N ILE A 11 17.00 -2.87 6.41
CA ILE A 11 17.43 -1.47 6.35
C ILE A 11 16.27 -0.59 5.92
N GLY A 12 15.86 0.35 6.78
CA GLY A 12 14.78 1.29 6.53
C GLY A 12 13.51 1.00 7.33
N GLY A 13 12.99 1.99 8.07
CA GLY A 13 11.80 1.89 8.93
C GLY A 13 10.50 2.37 8.26
N GLY A 14 10.45 2.43 6.91
CA GLY A 14 9.23 2.72 6.16
C GLY A 14 8.31 1.50 6.05
N HIS A 15 7.23 1.62 5.24
CA HIS A 15 6.21 0.56 5.12
C HIS A 15 6.79 -0.80 4.67
N ALA A 16 7.71 -0.79 3.70
CA ALA A 16 8.38 -2.02 3.28
C ALA A 16 9.23 -2.63 4.40
N GLY A 17 10.00 -1.79 5.11
CA GLY A 17 10.86 -2.26 6.19
C GLY A 17 10.08 -2.79 7.39
N CYS A 18 9.00 -2.13 7.79
CA CYS A 18 8.13 -2.60 8.87
C CYS A 18 7.52 -3.97 8.56
N GLU A 19 6.98 -4.14 7.36
CA GLU A 19 6.42 -5.43 6.94
C GLU A 19 7.50 -6.50 6.81
N ALA A 20 8.68 -6.18 6.26
CA ALA A 20 9.78 -7.12 6.12
C ALA A 20 10.32 -7.59 7.48
N ALA A 21 10.54 -6.66 8.41
CA ALA A 21 11.05 -6.97 9.74
C ALA A 21 10.06 -7.82 10.54
N SER A 22 8.78 -7.44 10.53
CA SER A 22 7.73 -8.20 11.19
C SER A 22 7.57 -9.60 10.57
N ALA A 23 7.56 -9.71 9.24
CA ALA A 23 7.42 -10.98 8.55
C ALA A 23 8.59 -11.94 8.84
N ALA A 24 9.83 -11.44 8.80
CA ALA A 24 11.01 -12.24 9.12
C ALA A 24 10.99 -12.73 10.57
N ALA A 25 10.63 -11.87 11.52
CA ALA A 25 10.51 -12.24 12.93
C ALA A 25 9.42 -13.29 13.16
N ARG A 26 8.23 -13.12 12.55
CA ARG A 26 7.13 -14.10 12.63
C ARG A 26 7.50 -15.45 12.01
N PHE A 27 8.35 -15.46 11.01
CA PHE A 27 8.86 -16.70 10.41
C PHE A 27 9.90 -17.40 11.31
N GLY A 28 10.27 -16.77 12.45
CA GLY A 28 11.17 -17.32 13.45
C GLY A 28 12.63 -16.87 13.32
N ALA A 29 12.93 -15.94 12.41
CA ALA A 29 14.28 -15.40 12.26
C ALA A 29 14.57 -14.33 13.32
N SER A 30 15.76 -14.39 13.94
CA SER A 30 16.26 -13.27 14.72
C SER A 30 16.52 -12.08 13.79
N THR A 31 15.80 -10.99 13.99
CA THR A 31 15.74 -9.89 13.04
C THR A 31 16.22 -8.57 13.64
N LEU A 32 17.03 -7.82 12.89
CA LEU A 32 17.45 -6.46 13.24
C LEU A 32 16.87 -5.47 12.22
N LEU A 33 16.12 -4.50 12.68
CA LEU A 33 15.70 -3.33 11.88
C LEU A 33 16.67 -2.17 12.14
N ILE A 34 17.37 -1.71 11.11
CA ILE A 34 18.21 -0.51 11.15
C ILE A 34 17.45 0.64 10.49
N THR A 35 17.27 1.74 11.21
CA THR A 35 16.60 2.94 10.73
C THR A 35 17.24 4.18 11.30
N HIS A 36 17.14 5.33 10.60
CA HIS A 36 17.77 6.56 11.05
C HIS A 36 17.28 7.01 12.44
N LYS A 37 15.97 6.93 12.68
CA LYS A 37 15.31 7.34 13.93
C LYS A 37 14.14 6.43 14.24
N VAL A 38 14.00 6.01 15.48
CA VAL A 38 12.86 5.19 15.94
C VAL A 38 11.54 5.94 15.74
N GLU A 39 11.52 7.24 15.99
CA GLU A 39 10.35 8.11 15.92
C GLU A 39 9.80 8.27 14.49
N THR A 40 10.55 7.86 13.48
CA THR A 40 10.11 7.91 12.07
C THR A 40 9.71 6.56 11.50
N ILE A 41 9.71 5.50 12.31
CA ILE A 41 9.17 4.19 11.90
C ILE A 41 7.69 4.35 11.54
N GLY A 42 7.30 3.86 10.37
CA GLY A 42 5.93 3.95 9.88
C GLY A 42 5.48 5.32 9.38
N GLU A 43 6.40 6.27 9.19
CA GLU A 43 6.07 7.62 8.72
C GLU A 43 5.43 7.61 7.33
N MET A 44 4.27 8.28 7.21
CA MET A 44 3.59 8.52 5.93
C MET A 44 4.17 9.77 5.27
N SER A 45 5.11 9.62 4.35
CA SER A 45 5.88 10.74 3.77
C SER A 45 5.11 11.54 2.70
N CYS A 46 4.01 11.01 2.17
CA CYS A 46 3.21 11.63 1.12
C CYS A 46 1.75 11.80 1.59
N ASN A 47 0.78 11.24 0.87
CA ASN A 47 -0.63 11.37 1.23
C ASN A 47 -0.96 10.63 2.54
N PRO A 48 -1.87 11.19 3.38
CA PRO A 48 -2.30 10.56 4.63
C PRO A 48 -3.41 9.54 4.38
N ALA A 49 -3.17 8.56 3.53
CA ALA A 49 -4.18 7.57 3.18
C ALA A 49 -3.59 6.21 2.82
N ILE A 50 -4.32 5.16 3.14
CA ILE A 50 -4.02 3.77 2.76
C ILE A 50 -5.17 3.23 1.89
N GLY A 51 -4.84 2.43 0.89
CA GLY A 51 -5.81 1.74 0.05
C GLY A 51 -6.22 2.51 -1.20
N GLY A 52 -7.35 2.11 -1.76
CA GLY A 52 -7.85 2.56 -3.05
C GLY A 52 -7.97 1.43 -4.06
N LEU A 53 -8.30 1.75 -5.30
CA LEU A 53 -8.49 0.75 -6.36
C LEU A 53 -7.18 0.01 -6.66
N GLY A 54 -7.19 -1.31 -6.55
CA GLY A 54 -6.00 -2.16 -6.65
C GLY A 54 -5.13 -2.14 -5.39
N LYS A 55 -4.91 -0.99 -4.81
CA LYS A 55 -4.11 -0.80 -3.60
C LYS A 55 -4.78 -1.39 -2.35
N GLY A 56 -6.07 -1.16 -2.17
CA GLY A 56 -6.84 -1.79 -1.10
C GLY A 56 -6.85 -3.32 -1.20
N HIS A 57 -6.76 -3.87 -2.42
CA HIS A 57 -6.58 -5.31 -2.62
C HIS A 57 -5.24 -5.80 -2.07
N LEU A 58 -4.14 -5.05 -2.33
CA LEU A 58 -2.83 -5.38 -1.75
C LEU A 58 -2.85 -5.35 -0.22
N VAL A 59 -3.49 -4.33 0.40
CA VAL A 59 -3.59 -4.25 1.87
C VAL A 59 -4.32 -5.46 2.44
N ARG A 60 -5.42 -5.88 1.81
CA ARG A 60 -6.17 -7.08 2.22
C ARG A 60 -5.35 -8.36 2.07
N GLU A 61 -4.52 -8.46 1.04
CA GLU A 61 -3.63 -9.60 0.83
C GLU A 61 -2.46 -9.61 1.83
N VAL A 62 -1.89 -8.43 2.12
CA VAL A 62 -0.88 -8.29 3.20
C VAL A 62 -1.48 -8.70 4.55
N ASP A 63 -2.71 -8.29 4.85
CA ASP A 63 -3.42 -8.72 6.06
C ASP A 63 -3.66 -10.23 6.10
N ALA A 64 -4.11 -10.82 5.01
CA ALA A 64 -4.35 -12.26 4.91
C ALA A 64 -3.09 -13.10 5.18
N LEU A 65 -1.92 -12.53 4.89
CA LEU A 65 -0.59 -13.09 5.20
C LEU A 65 -0.05 -12.62 6.57
N ASP A 66 -0.94 -12.08 7.41
CA ASP A 66 -0.65 -11.61 8.77
C ASP A 66 0.27 -10.39 8.88
N GLY A 67 0.30 -9.54 7.83
CA GLY A 67 1.01 -8.27 7.83
C GLY A 67 0.38 -7.22 8.76
N LEU A 68 1.04 -6.08 8.89
CA LEU A 68 0.72 -5.04 9.88
C LEU A 68 -0.20 -3.94 9.33
N MET A 69 -0.05 -3.56 8.07
CA MET A 69 -0.62 -2.34 7.48
C MET A 69 -2.13 -2.21 7.70
N ALA A 70 -2.89 -3.29 7.52
CA ALA A 70 -4.35 -3.29 7.69
C ALA A 70 -4.75 -3.04 9.15
N ARG A 71 -4.12 -3.72 10.10
CA ARG A 71 -4.38 -3.54 11.53
C ARG A 71 -4.01 -2.14 12.01
N VAL A 72 -2.93 -1.59 11.48
CA VAL A 72 -2.45 -0.25 11.81
C VAL A 72 -3.40 0.83 11.26
N ILE A 73 -3.83 0.71 9.99
CA ILE A 73 -4.79 1.69 9.44
C ILE A 73 -6.17 1.59 10.10
N ASP A 74 -6.60 0.43 10.54
CA ASP A 74 -7.86 0.28 11.27
C ASP A 74 -7.85 1.03 12.61
N GLN A 75 -6.68 1.18 13.26
CA GLN A 75 -6.51 1.96 14.48
C GLN A 75 -6.36 3.47 14.24
N ALA A 76 -5.94 3.87 13.04
CA ALA A 76 -5.58 5.26 12.73
C ALA A 76 -6.46 5.90 11.65
N GLY A 77 -7.37 5.15 11.05
CA GLY A 77 -8.22 5.64 9.97
C GLY A 77 -9.32 6.56 10.47
N ILE A 78 -9.37 7.78 9.90
CA ILE A 78 -10.31 8.84 10.26
C ILE A 78 -11.39 9.09 9.20
N GLN A 79 -11.32 8.39 8.07
CA GLN A 79 -12.38 8.35 7.06
C GLN A 79 -12.23 7.07 6.23
N PHE A 80 -13.16 6.14 6.38
CA PHE A 80 -13.20 4.90 5.59
C PHE A 80 -14.19 5.03 4.44
N ARG A 81 -13.79 4.53 3.27
CA ARG A 81 -14.64 4.46 2.08
C ARG A 81 -14.37 3.20 1.28
N LEU A 82 -15.42 2.48 0.93
CA LEU A 82 -15.33 1.43 -0.07
C LEU A 82 -15.56 2.06 -1.46
N LEU A 83 -14.48 2.21 -2.21
CA LEU A 83 -14.54 2.78 -3.56
C LEU A 83 -15.23 1.81 -4.53
N ASN A 84 -15.90 2.36 -5.53
CA ASN A 84 -16.68 1.59 -6.51
C ASN A 84 -17.81 0.74 -5.90
N ARG A 85 -18.38 1.12 -4.75
CA ARG A 85 -19.47 0.40 -4.08
C ARG A 85 -20.64 0.02 -5.00
N ARG A 86 -20.93 0.86 -6.02
CA ARG A 86 -21.98 0.61 -7.02
C ARG A 86 -21.56 -0.34 -8.15
N LYS A 87 -20.32 -0.80 -8.17
CA LYS A 87 -19.79 -1.76 -9.13
C LYS A 87 -19.63 -3.14 -8.47
N GLY A 88 -19.30 -4.14 -9.28
CA GLY A 88 -19.09 -5.49 -8.75
C GLY A 88 -17.90 -5.61 -7.79
N PRO A 89 -17.92 -6.59 -6.87
CA PRO A 89 -16.89 -6.82 -5.85
C PRO A 89 -15.46 -6.89 -6.38
N ALA A 90 -15.26 -7.37 -7.59
CA ALA A 90 -13.93 -7.48 -8.22
C ALA A 90 -13.16 -6.15 -8.33
N VAL A 91 -13.88 -5.02 -8.35
CA VAL A 91 -13.27 -3.69 -8.49
C VAL A 91 -13.59 -2.77 -7.30
N GLN A 92 -14.21 -3.29 -6.25
CA GLN A 92 -14.41 -2.56 -5.01
C GLN A 92 -13.09 -2.53 -4.24
N GLY A 93 -12.60 -1.33 -3.93
CA GLY A 93 -11.33 -1.13 -3.24
C GLY A 93 -11.53 -0.36 -1.93
N PRO A 94 -11.17 -0.95 -0.77
CA PRO A 94 -11.20 -0.21 0.49
C PRO A 94 -10.13 0.88 0.50
N ARG A 95 -10.49 2.05 1.07
CA ARG A 95 -9.60 3.20 1.27
C ARG A 95 -9.90 3.85 2.60
N ALA A 96 -8.87 4.27 3.32
CA ALA A 96 -9.01 5.07 4.52
C ALA A 96 -8.03 6.25 4.52
N GLN A 97 -8.54 7.44 4.93
CA GLN A 97 -7.69 8.53 5.37
C GLN A 97 -7.14 8.21 6.75
N ALA A 98 -5.87 8.50 6.97
CA ALA A 98 -5.19 8.26 8.23
C ALA A 98 -4.99 9.55 9.02
N ASP A 99 -5.12 9.48 10.33
CA ASP A 99 -4.38 10.34 11.23
C ASP A 99 -2.93 9.87 11.24
N ARG A 100 -2.01 10.69 10.75
CA ARG A 100 -0.59 10.32 10.57
C ARG A 100 0.11 10.02 11.89
N ALA A 101 -0.23 10.76 12.94
CA ALA A 101 0.34 10.55 14.26
C ALA A 101 -0.12 9.22 14.87
N LEU A 102 -1.42 8.92 14.77
CA LEU A 102 -1.98 7.65 15.23
C LEU A 102 -1.43 6.46 14.41
N TYR A 103 -1.33 6.60 13.08
CA TYR A 103 -0.77 5.56 12.22
C TYR A 103 0.68 5.24 12.58
N ARG A 104 1.50 6.28 12.74
CA ARG A 104 2.90 6.14 13.13
C ARG A 104 3.04 5.51 14.52
N ALA A 105 2.27 5.97 15.49
CA ALA A 105 2.28 5.40 16.84
C ALA A 105 1.91 3.92 16.85
N ALA A 106 0.81 3.54 16.17
CA ALA A 106 0.38 2.15 16.07
C ALA A 106 1.41 1.26 15.34
N MET A 107 2.08 1.78 14.30
CA MET A 107 3.14 1.04 13.62
C MET A 107 4.37 0.87 14.52
N GLN A 108 4.76 1.91 15.26
CA GLN A 108 5.87 1.84 16.22
C GLN A 108 5.57 0.82 17.32
N ASP A 109 4.38 0.84 17.88
CA ASP A 109 3.96 -0.14 18.90
C ASP A 109 4.04 -1.57 18.37
N ALA A 110 3.57 -1.80 17.13
CA ALA A 110 3.63 -3.11 16.50
C ALA A 110 5.06 -3.59 16.26
N ILE A 111 5.96 -2.70 15.83
CA ILE A 111 7.37 -3.04 15.57
C ILE A 111 8.17 -3.23 16.87
N LEU A 112 8.01 -2.32 17.83
CA LEU A 112 8.75 -2.38 19.10
C LEU A 112 8.27 -3.51 20.01
N GLY A 113 7.00 -3.91 19.88
CA GLY A 113 6.42 -5.05 20.58
C GLY A 113 6.58 -6.40 19.88
N CYS A 114 7.26 -6.45 18.73
CA CYS A 114 7.39 -7.67 17.94
C CYS A 114 8.48 -8.59 18.53
N ASP A 115 8.10 -9.79 18.93
CA ASP A 115 9.03 -10.81 19.43
C ASP A 115 10.07 -11.18 18.35
N GLY A 116 11.32 -11.33 18.76
CA GLY A 116 12.42 -11.69 17.85
C GLY A 116 12.95 -10.54 16.99
N LEU A 117 12.39 -9.32 17.12
CA LEU A 117 12.79 -8.13 16.41
C LEU A 117 13.52 -7.14 17.33
N THR A 118 14.70 -6.73 16.93
CA THR A 118 15.48 -5.66 17.57
C THR A 118 15.54 -4.44 16.66
N VAL A 119 15.43 -3.24 17.21
CA VAL A 119 15.55 -1.98 16.46
C VAL A 119 16.86 -1.28 16.83
N HIS A 120 17.59 -0.79 15.82
CA HIS A 120 18.79 0.01 15.96
C HIS A 120 18.66 1.33 15.21
N ALA A 121 18.77 2.45 15.94
CA ALA A 121 18.62 3.80 15.39
C ALA A 121 19.98 4.33 14.92
N GLU A 122 20.28 4.14 13.64
CA GLU A 122 21.48 4.65 12.97
C GLU A 122 21.32 4.53 11.44
N ALA A 123 22.10 5.29 10.68
CA ALA A 123 22.17 5.10 9.23
C ALA A 123 22.99 3.85 8.90
N ALA A 124 22.55 3.11 7.89
CA ALA A 124 23.33 2.04 7.27
C ALA A 124 24.18 2.66 6.13
N ASP A 125 25.49 2.50 6.19
CA ASP A 125 26.42 3.11 5.22
C ASP A 125 26.96 2.11 4.20
N ALA A 126 27.12 0.85 4.58
CA ALA A 126 27.67 -0.15 3.66
C ALA A 126 27.21 -1.59 3.98
N PHE A 127 27.15 -2.42 2.95
CA PHE A 127 27.09 -3.87 3.12
C PHE A 127 28.47 -4.44 3.43
N LEU A 128 28.50 -5.48 4.26
CA LEU A 128 29.65 -6.36 4.39
C LEU A 128 29.56 -7.39 3.26
N ILE A 129 30.58 -7.42 2.41
CA ILE A 129 30.63 -8.32 1.24
C ILE A 129 31.67 -9.42 1.50
N SER A 130 31.32 -10.65 1.22
CA SER A 130 32.27 -11.75 1.05
C SER A 130 32.24 -12.25 -0.39
N GLU A 131 33.34 -12.85 -0.84
CA GLU A 131 33.43 -13.46 -2.15
C GLU A 131 33.99 -14.88 -2.00
N THR A 132 33.28 -15.86 -2.56
CA THR A 132 33.68 -17.27 -2.55
C THR A 132 33.47 -17.82 -3.95
N ASP A 133 34.53 -18.41 -4.51
CA ASP A 133 34.50 -18.97 -5.88
C ASP A 133 33.99 -18.00 -6.97
N GLY A 134 34.33 -16.70 -6.83
CA GLY A 134 33.92 -15.65 -7.74
C GLY A 134 32.47 -15.15 -7.57
N ARG A 135 31.74 -15.67 -6.59
CA ARG A 135 30.39 -15.25 -6.26
C ARG A 135 30.39 -14.36 -5.00
N LYS A 136 29.79 -13.18 -5.15
CA LYS A 136 29.65 -12.21 -4.06
C LYS A 136 28.39 -12.47 -3.24
N SER A 137 28.52 -12.29 -1.93
CA SER A 137 27.39 -12.38 -1.00
C SER A 137 27.43 -11.25 0.03
N VAL A 138 26.23 -10.76 0.40
CA VAL A 138 26.05 -9.82 1.49
C VAL A 138 26.00 -10.61 2.79
N THR A 139 26.89 -10.27 3.74
CA THR A 139 27.03 -10.99 5.03
C THR A 139 26.76 -10.10 6.23
N GLY A 140 26.27 -8.90 6.00
CA GLY A 140 25.94 -7.96 7.07
C GLY A 140 25.94 -6.50 6.60
N VAL A 141 25.92 -5.61 7.57
CA VAL A 141 25.82 -4.16 7.39
C VAL A 141 26.79 -3.44 8.31
N MET A 142 27.39 -2.35 7.83
CA MET A 142 28.14 -1.38 8.61
C MET A 142 27.31 -0.10 8.72
N THR A 143 27.20 0.46 9.92
CA THR A 143 26.50 1.71 10.20
C THR A 143 27.45 2.92 10.11
N SER A 144 26.89 4.12 10.15
CA SER A 144 27.61 5.40 10.05
C SER A 144 28.66 5.61 11.15
N SER A 145 28.50 5.00 12.32
CA SER A 145 29.51 5.01 13.40
C SER A 145 30.63 3.97 13.21
N GLY A 146 30.58 3.16 12.14
CA GLY A 146 31.51 2.05 11.91
C GLY A 146 31.15 0.75 12.65
N LYS A 147 30.00 0.70 13.33
CA LYS A 147 29.49 -0.55 13.92
C LYS A 147 29.14 -1.54 12.83
N THR A 148 29.45 -2.81 13.05
CA THR A 148 29.14 -3.88 12.11
C THR A 148 28.17 -4.88 12.71
N PHE A 149 27.19 -5.26 11.92
CA PHE A 149 26.24 -6.33 12.23
C PHE A 149 26.30 -7.40 11.14
N ARG A 150 26.41 -8.66 11.53
CA ARG A 150 26.42 -9.79 10.60
C ARG A 150 25.01 -10.37 10.44
N ALA A 151 24.71 -10.85 9.25
CA ALA A 151 23.46 -11.55 8.97
C ALA A 151 23.59 -12.56 7.84
N GLY A 152 22.72 -13.56 7.84
CA GLY A 152 22.57 -14.50 6.73
C GLY A 152 21.87 -13.86 5.52
N ALA A 153 21.00 -12.87 5.75
CA ALA A 153 20.32 -12.12 4.69
C ALA A 153 20.08 -10.65 5.10
N VAL A 154 20.06 -9.76 4.12
CA VAL A 154 19.78 -8.34 4.28
C VAL A 154 18.63 -7.93 3.34
N VAL A 155 17.63 -7.23 3.86
CA VAL A 155 16.53 -6.64 3.09
C VAL A 155 16.74 -5.13 3.04
N LEU A 156 16.86 -4.56 1.85
CA LEU A 156 17.06 -3.14 1.62
C LEU A 156 15.74 -2.46 1.22
N THR A 157 15.32 -1.45 1.99
CA THR A 157 14.03 -0.75 1.82
C THR A 157 14.20 0.77 1.92
N THR A 158 15.10 1.33 1.14
CA THR A 158 15.55 2.73 1.24
C THR A 158 14.55 3.79 0.77
N GLY A 159 13.42 3.41 0.18
CA GLY A 159 12.42 4.38 -0.30
C GLY A 159 13.03 5.39 -1.27
N THR A 160 12.95 6.68 -0.92
CA THR A 160 13.48 7.80 -1.71
C THR A 160 14.87 8.27 -1.26
N PHE A 161 15.55 7.53 -0.37
CA PHE A 161 16.79 7.99 0.28
C PHE A 161 18.05 7.80 -0.57
N LEU A 162 18.08 6.81 -1.51
CA LEU A 162 19.28 6.58 -2.32
C LEU A 162 19.54 7.77 -3.25
N ARG A 163 20.61 8.53 -2.95
CA ARG A 163 20.99 9.78 -3.62
C ARG A 163 19.79 10.71 -3.83
N GLY A 164 18.90 10.77 -2.83
CA GLY A 164 17.70 11.58 -2.88
C GLY A 164 18.00 13.07 -3.02
N MET A 165 17.22 13.74 -3.91
CA MET A 165 17.33 15.16 -4.19
C MET A 165 15.95 15.79 -4.26
N ILE A 166 15.67 16.74 -3.38
CA ILE A 166 14.43 17.54 -3.41
C ILE A 166 14.62 18.71 -4.36
N HIS A 167 13.58 18.98 -5.16
CA HIS A 167 13.50 20.08 -6.11
C HIS A 167 12.28 20.96 -5.83
N ILE A 168 12.49 22.27 -5.71
CA ILE A 168 11.45 23.32 -5.58
C ILE A 168 11.83 24.44 -6.56
N GLY A 169 11.25 24.44 -7.76
CA GLY A 169 11.76 25.26 -8.85
C GLY A 169 13.23 24.95 -9.13
N GLU A 170 14.07 25.99 -9.13
CA GLU A 170 15.52 25.87 -9.34
C GLU A 170 16.28 25.45 -8.06
N LYS A 171 15.63 25.48 -6.90
CA LYS A 171 16.26 25.12 -5.63
C LYS A 171 16.36 23.61 -5.50
N THR A 172 17.57 23.09 -5.23
CA THR A 172 17.85 21.69 -4.96
C THR A 172 18.34 21.48 -3.54
N ILE A 173 17.90 20.39 -2.89
CA ILE A 173 18.29 20.05 -1.52
C ILE A 173 18.57 18.54 -1.49
N PRO A 174 19.82 18.10 -1.21
CA PRO A 174 20.10 16.69 -0.96
C PRO A 174 19.31 16.21 0.26
N ALA A 175 18.39 15.26 0.05
CA ALA A 175 17.54 14.74 1.11
C ALA A 175 16.90 13.41 0.67
N GLY A 176 16.69 12.51 1.61
CA GLY A 176 15.84 11.32 1.38
C GLY A 176 14.36 11.64 1.52
N ARG A 177 14.06 12.59 2.42
CA ARG A 177 12.75 13.18 2.70
C ARG A 177 12.99 14.58 3.29
N ALA A 178 11.97 15.44 3.28
CA ALA A 178 12.12 16.80 3.85
C ALA A 178 12.68 16.76 5.28
N GLY A 179 13.84 17.37 5.48
CA GLY A 179 14.55 17.44 6.78
C GLY A 179 15.39 16.19 7.12
N GLU A 180 15.56 15.23 6.21
CA GLU A 180 16.35 14.01 6.44
C GLU A 180 17.41 13.81 5.36
N ALA A 181 18.64 13.46 5.79
CA ALA A 181 19.77 13.27 4.89
C ALA A 181 19.58 12.07 3.94
N PRO A 182 20.11 12.13 2.71
CA PRO A 182 20.08 11.01 1.77
C PRO A 182 21.11 9.94 2.14
N ALA A 183 20.90 8.71 1.66
CA ALA A 183 21.84 7.59 1.76
C ALA A 183 22.77 7.60 0.53
N ILE A 184 23.90 8.26 0.61
CA ILE A 184 24.88 8.36 -0.48
C ILE A 184 25.86 7.19 -0.50
N PRO A 185 26.54 6.82 0.62
CA PRO A 185 27.54 5.76 0.60
C PRO A 185 26.96 4.41 0.17
N LEU A 186 25.76 4.10 0.62
CA LEU A 186 25.05 2.87 0.26
C LEU A 186 24.69 2.84 -1.23
N ALA A 187 24.27 3.97 -1.80
CA ALA A 187 24.00 4.08 -3.23
C ALA A 187 25.27 3.86 -4.08
N GLU A 188 26.39 4.50 -3.69
CA GLU A 188 27.69 4.34 -4.36
C GLU A 188 28.14 2.86 -4.35
N GLN A 189 27.91 2.16 -3.23
CA GLN A 189 28.23 0.74 -3.15
C GLN A 189 27.36 -0.10 -4.09
N LEU A 190 26.07 0.18 -4.22
CA LEU A 190 25.19 -0.52 -5.18
C LEU A 190 25.66 -0.35 -6.62
N TYR A 191 26.09 0.87 -7.00
CA TYR A 191 26.72 1.09 -8.29
C TYR A 191 28.01 0.28 -8.47
N SER A 192 28.89 0.26 -7.46
CA SER A 192 30.14 -0.50 -7.48
C SER A 192 29.95 -2.01 -7.56
N LEU A 193 28.84 -2.51 -7.06
CA LEU A 193 28.46 -3.92 -7.14
C LEU A 193 27.88 -4.30 -8.53
N GLY A 194 27.69 -3.31 -9.44
CA GLY A 194 27.24 -3.54 -10.81
C GLY A 194 25.72 -3.73 -10.95
N LEU A 195 24.93 -3.34 -9.94
CA LEU A 195 23.48 -3.40 -10.05
C LEU A 195 22.97 -2.41 -11.13
N PRO A 196 21.92 -2.79 -11.90
CA PRO A 196 21.36 -1.92 -12.93
C PRO A 196 20.54 -0.79 -12.27
N MET A 197 21.22 0.33 -12.03
CA MET A 197 20.64 1.51 -11.37
C MET A 197 19.97 2.44 -12.39
N GLY A 198 18.93 3.13 -11.96
CA GLY A 198 18.27 4.20 -12.68
C GLY A 198 17.74 5.26 -11.72
N ARG A 199 17.10 6.31 -12.26
CA ARG A 199 16.50 7.38 -11.46
C ARG A 199 15.01 7.51 -11.73
N LEU A 200 14.25 7.68 -10.67
CA LEU A 200 12.82 7.97 -10.71
C LEU A 200 12.52 9.23 -9.90
N LYS A 201 11.37 9.83 -10.15
CA LYS A 201 10.88 10.95 -9.35
C LYS A 201 9.49 10.70 -8.83
N THR A 202 9.19 11.27 -7.67
CA THR A 202 7.82 11.43 -7.16
C THR A 202 7.64 12.86 -6.67
N GLY A 203 6.44 13.22 -6.25
CA GLY A 203 6.15 14.57 -5.77
C GLY A 203 5.11 14.59 -4.67
N THR A 204 5.08 15.67 -3.94
CA THR A 204 4.11 15.95 -2.90
C THR A 204 3.60 17.39 -3.03
N PRO A 205 2.32 17.68 -2.68
CA PRO A 205 1.81 19.05 -2.67
C PRO A 205 2.27 19.83 -1.44
N ALA A 206 2.02 21.13 -1.45
CA ALA A 206 2.16 21.97 -0.26
C ALA A 206 1.31 21.46 0.91
N ARG A 207 1.69 21.81 2.14
CA ARG A 207 0.85 21.62 3.33
C ARG A 207 0.21 22.93 3.72
N LEU A 208 -1.11 22.91 3.91
CA LEU A 208 -1.92 24.09 4.18
C LEU A 208 -2.36 24.13 5.63
N HIS A 209 -2.50 25.33 6.20
CA HIS A 209 -3.00 25.48 7.56
C HIS A 209 -4.55 25.46 7.55
N ARG A 210 -5.16 24.57 8.32
CA ARG A 210 -6.61 24.34 8.41
C ARG A 210 -7.41 25.62 8.62
N ASP A 211 -6.98 26.46 9.58
CA ASP A 211 -7.71 27.67 9.98
C ASP A 211 -7.66 28.79 8.94
N SER A 212 -6.83 28.66 7.92
CA SER A 212 -6.72 29.62 6.82
C SER A 212 -7.60 29.28 5.61
N ILE A 213 -8.37 28.21 5.68
CA ILE A 213 -9.25 27.71 4.62
C ILE A 213 -10.68 28.14 4.91
N ASP A 214 -11.35 28.71 3.92
CA ASP A 214 -12.79 28.96 3.99
C ASP A 214 -13.55 27.70 3.56
N TRP A 215 -14.06 26.97 4.52
CA TRP A 215 -14.79 25.72 4.33
C TRP A 215 -16.24 25.91 3.87
N SER A 216 -16.81 27.11 4.00
CA SER A 216 -18.25 27.36 3.90
C SER A 216 -18.85 27.10 2.51
N GLY A 217 -18.04 27.22 1.46
CA GLY A 217 -18.45 27.02 0.06
C GLY A 217 -17.96 25.73 -0.57
N LEU A 218 -17.32 24.84 0.21
CA LEU A 218 -16.71 23.63 -0.32
C LEU A 218 -17.63 22.41 -0.21
N ASP A 219 -17.60 21.56 -1.22
CA ASP A 219 -18.30 20.28 -1.20
C ASP A 219 -17.74 19.38 -0.08
N VAL A 220 -18.63 18.80 0.72
CA VAL A 220 -18.25 17.86 1.80
C VAL A 220 -18.23 16.44 1.24
N GLN A 221 -17.16 15.72 1.48
CA GLN A 221 -17.05 14.31 1.17
C GLN A 221 -17.03 13.48 2.47
N PRO A 222 -18.16 12.90 2.89
CA PRO A 222 -18.21 12.05 4.08
C PRO A 222 -17.55 10.69 3.82
N GLY A 223 -17.18 10.01 4.90
CA GLY A 223 -16.87 8.59 4.88
C GLY A 223 -18.13 7.72 4.70
N ASP A 224 -17.95 6.41 4.72
CA ASP A 224 -19.05 5.45 4.78
C ASP A 224 -19.73 5.55 6.15
N GLU A 225 -21.06 5.44 6.21
CA GLU A 225 -21.83 5.47 7.47
C GLU A 225 -21.43 4.32 8.40
N GLN A 226 -21.13 3.18 7.81
CA GLN A 226 -20.58 2.00 8.49
C GLN A 226 -19.20 1.71 7.92
N PRO A 227 -18.12 2.15 8.59
CA PRO A 227 -16.76 1.86 8.18
C PRO A 227 -16.51 0.35 8.11
N VAL A 228 -15.94 -0.11 7.01
CA VAL A 228 -15.52 -1.51 6.86
C VAL A 228 -14.03 -1.60 7.15
N PRO A 229 -13.60 -2.36 8.17
CA PRO A 229 -12.19 -2.54 8.49
C PRO A 229 -11.39 -3.15 7.34
N PHE A 230 -10.11 -2.82 7.26
CA PHE A 230 -9.18 -3.48 6.33
C PHE A 230 -8.79 -4.87 6.82
N SER A 231 -8.52 -5.03 8.11
CA SER A 231 -8.09 -6.30 8.66
C SER A 231 -9.27 -7.24 8.90
N PHE A 232 -9.08 -8.52 8.58
CA PHE A 232 -9.99 -9.59 8.95
C PHE A 232 -9.98 -9.90 10.47
N LEU A 233 -9.10 -9.25 11.23
CA LEU A 233 -9.02 -9.35 12.70
C LEU A 233 -9.67 -8.17 13.42
N THR A 234 -10.12 -7.15 12.71
CA THR A 234 -10.75 -5.97 13.29
C THR A 234 -12.27 -6.09 13.20
N ASP A 235 -12.93 -6.10 14.33
CA ASP A 235 -14.41 -6.21 14.39
C ASP A 235 -15.07 -4.85 14.13
N GLU A 236 -14.54 -3.77 14.72
CA GLU A 236 -15.14 -2.43 14.69
C GLU A 236 -14.07 -1.33 14.59
N ILE A 237 -14.41 -0.27 13.87
CA ILE A 237 -13.61 0.97 13.81
C ILE A 237 -14.09 1.90 14.94
N THR A 238 -13.20 2.16 15.88
CA THR A 238 -13.50 3.00 17.07
C THR A 238 -12.96 4.43 16.97
N THR A 239 -12.06 4.69 16.01
CA THR A 239 -11.48 6.03 15.78
C THR A 239 -12.56 7.00 15.28
N PRO A 240 -12.62 8.25 15.78
CA PRO A 240 -13.55 9.25 15.28
C PRO A 240 -13.42 9.46 13.78
N GLN A 241 -14.55 9.59 13.08
CA GLN A 241 -14.60 9.75 11.64
C GLN A 241 -14.89 11.20 11.28
N ILE A 242 -14.12 11.77 10.34
CA ILE A 242 -14.27 13.14 9.85
C ILE A 242 -14.35 13.17 8.32
N PRO A 243 -15.04 14.17 7.72
CA PRO A 243 -15.11 14.30 6.28
C PRO A 243 -13.84 14.91 5.70
N CYS A 244 -13.61 14.66 4.41
CA CYS A 244 -12.76 15.49 3.55
C CYS A 244 -13.62 16.54 2.84
N HIS A 245 -12.96 17.54 2.25
CA HIS A 245 -13.63 18.56 1.44
C HIS A 245 -13.05 18.56 0.04
N ILE A 246 -13.80 19.10 -0.90
CA ILE A 246 -13.43 19.13 -2.31
C ILE A 246 -13.41 20.57 -2.78
N THR A 247 -12.30 20.99 -3.36
CA THR A 247 -12.18 22.20 -4.16
C THR A 247 -11.76 21.86 -5.59
N ARG A 248 -11.54 22.87 -6.43
CA ARG A 248 -11.20 22.67 -7.83
C ARG A 248 -10.23 23.75 -8.31
N THR A 249 -9.36 23.39 -9.24
CA THR A 249 -8.58 24.39 -9.98
C THR A 249 -9.49 25.23 -10.88
N THR A 250 -9.07 26.45 -11.19
CA THR A 250 -9.77 27.41 -12.02
C THR A 250 -8.96 27.75 -13.28
N ALA A 251 -9.56 28.51 -14.20
CA ALA A 251 -8.84 29.04 -15.35
C ALA A 251 -7.62 29.90 -14.94
N ALA A 252 -7.75 30.69 -13.86
CA ALA A 252 -6.66 31.49 -13.30
C ALA A 252 -5.54 30.60 -12.75
N THR A 253 -5.90 29.50 -12.07
CA THR A 253 -4.91 28.49 -11.61
C THR A 253 -4.09 27.96 -12.78
N HIS A 254 -4.78 27.55 -13.85
CA HIS A 254 -4.12 26.99 -15.05
C HIS A 254 -3.25 28.02 -15.78
N ALA A 255 -3.67 29.30 -15.83
CA ALA A 255 -2.89 30.38 -16.44
C ALA A 255 -1.55 30.57 -15.71
N ILE A 256 -1.61 30.75 -14.38
CA ILE A 256 -0.39 30.90 -13.55
C ILE A 256 0.57 29.73 -13.75
N ILE A 257 0.07 28.49 -13.76
CA ILE A 257 0.89 27.30 -13.93
C ILE A 257 1.54 27.30 -15.32
N ARG A 258 0.78 27.59 -16.41
CA ARG A 258 1.32 27.63 -17.78
C ARG A 258 2.41 28.69 -17.96
N GLU A 259 2.21 29.88 -17.40
CA GLU A 259 3.17 30.99 -17.47
C GLU A 259 4.48 30.70 -16.74
N ASN A 260 4.48 29.73 -15.84
CA ASN A 260 5.65 29.39 -15.01
C ASN A 260 6.17 27.96 -15.24
N LEU A 261 5.72 27.25 -16.30
CA LEU A 261 6.14 25.88 -16.58
C LEU A 261 7.66 25.69 -16.62
N GLU A 262 8.36 26.60 -17.29
CA GLU A 262 9.83 26.55 -17.42
C GLU A 262 10.57 26.70 -16.10
N LYS A 263 9.89 27.24 -15.06
CA LYS A 263 10.44 27.34 -13.69
C LYS A 263 10.22 26.07 -12.86
N SER A 264 9.42 25.13 -13.37
CA SER A 264 9.25 23.83 -12.74
C SER A 264 10.50 22.98 -12.93
N ALA A 265 10.94 22.30 -11.89
CA ALA A 265 12.11 21.41 -11.98
C ALA A 265 11.96 20.32 -13.06
N VAL A 266 10.73 19.87 -13.32
CA VAL A 266 10.40 18.85 -14.32
C VAL A 266 10.48 19.41 -15.73
N TYR A 267 9.80 20.55 -16.00
CA TYR A 267 9.72 21.15 -17.33
C TYR A 267 10.92 22.04 -17.65
N GLY A 268 11.62 22.56 -16.65
CA GLY A 268 12.88 23.30 -16.79
C GLY A 268 14.11 22.41 -17.01
N GLY A 269 13.94 21.08 -17.03
CA GLY A 269 15.03 20.14 -17.33
C GLY A 269 16.01 19.88 -16.17
N ALA A 270 15.64 20.23 -14.93
CA ALA A 270 16.47 19.98 -13.75
C ALA A 270 16.37 18.54 -13.22
N ILE A 271 15.38 17.77 -13.67
CA ILE A 271 15.11 16.38 -13.28
C ILE A 271 15.21 15.47 -14.48
N ASP A 272 16.09 14.47 -14.40
CA ASP A 272 16.23 13.40 -15.41
C ASP A 272 15.29 12.22 -15.15
N GLY A 273 14.83 12.06 -13.90
CA GLY A 273 14.00 10.94 -13.46
C GLY A 273 12.58 10.97 -14.02
N THR A 274 12.09 9.80 -14.48
CA THR A 274 10.70 9.65 -14.95
C THR A 274 9.72 9.69 -13.78
N GLY A 275 8.64 10.46 -13.92
CA GLY A 275 7.58 10.57 -12.92
C GLY A 275 6.43 9.58 -13.12
N PRO A 276 5.58 9.37 -12.10
CA PRO A 276 4.48 8.43 -12.17
C PRO A 276 3.34 8.90 -13.07
N ARG A 277 2.87 8.04 -13.98
CA ARG A 277 1.76 8.31 -14.89
C ARG A 277 0.43 8.59 -14.17
N TYR A 278 0.19 7.91 -13.05
CA TYR A 278 -1.10 7.92 -12.34
C TYR A 278 -1.10 8.77 -11.07
N CYS A 279 -0.03 9.51 -10.80
CA CYS A 279 0.00 10.58 -9.81
C CYS A 279 0.76 11.76 -10.42
N PRO A 280 0.22 12.32 -11.53
CA PRO A 280 0.89 13.40 -12.22
C PRO A 280 0.92 14.65 -11.36
N SER A 281 1.94 15.47 -11.52
CA SER A 281 1.98 16.81 -10.94
C SER A 281 0.84 17.67 -11.49
N ILE A 282 0.56 18.78 -10.85
CA ILE A 282 -0.47 19.70 -11.38
C ILE A 282 -0.02 20.29 -12.72
N GLU A 283 1.27 20.49 -12.93
CA GLU A 283 1.85 20.90 -14.21
C GLU A 283 1.54 19.88 -15.29
N ASP A 284 1.76 18.58 -15.03
CA ASP A 284 1.43 17.50 -15.96
C ASP A 284 -0.06 17.47 -16.31
N LYS A 285 -0.94 17.73 -15.33
CA LYS A 285 -2.40 17.76 -15.57
C LYS A 285 -2.80 18.91 -16.47
N VAL A 286 -2.25 20.10 -16.22
CA VAL A 286 -2.55 21.30 -16.98
C VAL A 286 -2.04 21.20 -18.44
N VAL A 287 -0.92 20.50 -18.65
CA VAL A 287 -0.36 20.29 -20.00
C VAL A 287 -1.08 19.16 -20.73
N ARG A 288 -1.18 17.99 -20.11
CA ARG A 288 -1.71 16.77 -20.77
C ARG A 288 -3.23 16.81 -20.97
N PHE A 289 -3.95 17.53 -20.12
CA PHE A 289 -5.41 17.65 -20.15
C PHE A 289 -5.83 19.11 -20.33
N ALA A 290 -5.20 19.78 -21.30
CA ALA A 290 -5.40 21.22 -21.56
C ALA A 290 -6.88 21.60 -21.84
N ASP A 291 -7.67 20.67 -22.38
CA ASP A 291 -9.10 20.86 -22.67
C ASP A 291 -9.99 20.84 -21.41
N LYS A 292 -9.46 20.37 -20.27
CA LYS A 292 -10.23 20.39 -19.01
C LYS A 292 -10.18 21.77 -18.37
N ALA A 293 -11.35 22.33 -18.13
CA ALA A 293 -11.51 23.64 -17.49
C ALA A 293 -11.09 23.62 -16.01
N SER A 294 -11.14 22.46 -15.33
CA SER A 294 -10.78 22.33 -13.92
C SER A 294 -10.35 20.90 -13.57
N HIS A 295 -9.57 20.77 -12.50
CA HIS A 295 -9.20 19.51 -11.85
C HIS A 295 -9.69 19.51 -10.41
N GLN A 296 -10.22 18.38 -9.99
CA GLN A 296 -10.68 18.16 -8.62
C GLN A 296 -9.48 18.07 -7.66
N VAL A 297 -9.63 18.68 -6.49
CA VAL A 297 -8.64 18.68 -5.41
C VAL A 297 -9.32 18.26 -4.12
N PHE A 298 -8.79 17.24 -3.45
CA PHE A 298 -9.29 16.80 -2.16
C PHE A 298 -8.48 17.46 -1.06
N LEU A 299 -9.16 18.16 -0.15
CA LEU A 299 -8.56 18.72 1.05
C LEU A 299 -8.66 17.67 2.16
N GLU A 300 -7.55 16.99 2.40
CA GLU A 300 -7.45 15.82 3.28
C GLU A 300 -6.77 16.23 4.60
N PRO A 301 -7.45 16.12 5.76
CA PRO A 301 -6.80 16.33 7.06
C PRO A 301 -5.65 15.36 7.27
N GLU A 302 -4.53 15.82 7.81
CA GLU A 302 -3.39 14.96 8.18
C GLU A 302 -3.58 14.30 9.56
N GLY A 303 -4.61 14.69 10.31
CA GLY A 303 -4.99 14.10 11.59
C GLY A 303 -6.22 14.76 12.19
N LEU A 304 -6.73 14.19 13.28
CA LEU A 304 -7.87 14.73 14.02
C LEU A 304 -7.55 16.09 14.63
N ASP A 305 -6.39 16.17 15.26
CA ASP A 305 -5.89 17.38 15.95
C ASP A 305 -4.74 18.06 15.19
N ASP A 306 -4.35 17.55 14.02
CA ASP A 306 -3.29 18.13 13.20
C ASP A 306 -3.84 19.37 12.44
N PRO A 307 -3.19 20.52 12.53
CA PRO A 307 -3.60 21.73 11.80
C PRO A 307 -3.33 21.66 10.29
N LEU A 308 -2.65 20.60 9.81
CA LEU A 308 -2.24 20.49 8.42
C LEU A 308 -3.31 19.82 7.55
N ILE A 309 -3.47 20.38 6.36
CA ILE A 309 -4.30 19.84 5.29
C ILE A 309 -3.41 19.47 4.09
N TYR A 310 -3.61 18.29 3.57
CA TYR A 310 -3.00 17.77 2.35
C TYR A 310 -3.91 18.02 1.15
N PRO A 311 -3.58 18.93 0.22
CA PRO A 311 -4.39 19.18 -0.98
C PRO A 311 -4.07 18.13 -2.05
N ASN A 312 -4.72 16.99 -1.97
CA ASN A 312 -4.48 15.86 -2.87
C ASN A 312 -4.87 16.22 -4.31
N GLY A 313 -3.90 16.06 -5.20
CA GLY A 313 -4.05 16.39 -6.62
C GLY A 313 -3.23 17.61 -7.07
N LEU A 314 -2.54 18.29 -6.16
CA LEU A 314 -1.71 19.48 -6.41
C LEU A 314 -0.21 19.25 -6.20
N SER A 315 0.29 18.01 -6.33
CA SER A 315 1.74 17.77 -6.31
C SER A 315 2.44 18.65 -7.35
N THR A 316 3.54 19.30 -6.97
CA THR A 316 4.20 20.30 -7.82
C THR A 316 5.69 20.39 -7.53
N SER A 317 6.47 20.80 -8.53
CA SER A 317 7.86 21.19 -8.41
C SER A 317 8.12 22.67 -8.77
N LEU A 318 7.05 23.46 -8.88
CA LEU A 318 7.13 24.90 -9.12
C LEU A 318 7.78 25.64 -7.94
N PRO A 319 8.39 26.82 -8.17
CA PRO A 319 8.91 27.67 -7.10
C PRO A 319 7.84 27.99 -6.04
N GLU A 320 8.26 28.17 -4.81
CA GLU A 320 7.37 28.43 -3.67
C GLU A 320 6.44 29.64 -3.90
N SER A 321 6.96 30.73 -4.48
CA SER A 321 6.15 31.91 -4.82
C SER A 321 5.00 31.57 -5.79
N VAL A 322 5.28 30.76 -6.80
CA VAL A 322 4.27 30.33 -7.78
C VAL A 322 3.23 29.41 -7.13
N GLN A 323 3.67 28.57 -6.20
CA GLN A 323 2.74 27.73 -5.42
C GLN A 323 1.77 28.58 -4.60
N HIS A 324 2.26 29.63 -3.94
CA HIS A 324 1.42 30.59 -3.21
C HIS A 324 0.42 31.28 -4.13
N ASP A 325 0.85 31.70 -5.32
CA ASP A 325 0.00 32.41 -6.27
C ASP A 325 -1.13 31.52 -6.81
N PHE A 326 -0.82 30.31 -7.30
CA PHE A 326 -1.87 29.46 -7.85
C PHE A 326 -2.81 28.88 -6.78
N LEU A 327 -2.33 28.59 -5.57
CA LEU A 327 -3.17 28.08 -4.49
C LEU A 327 -4.28 29.05 -4.12
N LYS A 328 -4.00 30.37 -4.09
CA LYS A 328 -4.98 31.42 -3.79
C LYS A 328 -6.08 31.58 -4.85
N THR A 329 -5.93 30.95 -6.01
CA THR A 329 -6.95 30.96 -7.06
C THR A 329 -7.99 29.85 -6.94
N LEU A 330 -7.80 28.92 -6.00
CA LEU A 330 -8.77 27.86 -5.77
C LEU A 330 -9.86 28.32 -4.79
N PRO A 331 -11.14 28.00 -5.05
CA PRO A 331 -12.24 28.32 -4.12
C PRO A 331 -11.95 27.83 -2.70
N GLY A 332 -12.14 28.71 -1.72
CA GLY A 332 -11.87 28.45 -0.30
C GLY A 332 -10.41 28.58 0.13
N LEU A 333 -9.48 28.80 -0.81
CA LEU A 333 -8.05 28.94 -0.53
C LEU A 333 -7.52 30.37 -0.76
N GLU A 334 -8.38 31.35 -0.94
CA GLU A 334 -8.01 32.74 -1.27
C GLU A 334 -7.07 33.37 -0.24
N ASN A 335 -7.22 32.98 1.03
CA ASN A 335 -6.43 33.47 2.16
C ASN A 335 -5.54 32.36 2.75
N VAL A 336 -5.29 31.28 2.00
CA VAL A 336 -4.59 30.11 2.52
C VAL A 336 -3.16 30.41 2.96
N LYS A 337 -2.79 29.88 4.12
CA LYS A 337 -1.42 29.88 4.65
C LYS A 337 -0.74 28.57 4.28
N VAL A 338 0.32 28.65 3.49
CA VAL A 338 1.21 27.52 3.20
C VAL A 338 2.18 27.35 4.36
N VAL A 339 2.16 26.16 4.97
CA VAL A 339 3.06 25.83 6.09
C VAL A 339 4.37 25.23 5.57
N ARG A 340 4.29 24.47 4.49
CA ARG A 340 5.43 23.84 3.82
C ARG A 340 5.15 23.77 2.33
N PRO A 341 6.10 24.17 1.45
CA PRO A 341 5.91 24.07 0.01
C PRO A 341 5.85 22.61 -0.46
N GLY A 342 5.19 22.38 -1.58
CA GLY A 342 5.29 21.14 -2.34
C GLY A 342 6.65 21.01 -2.99
N TYR A 343 7.06 19.78 -3.27
CA TYR A 343 8.33 19.49 -3.92
C TYR A 343 8.28 18.22 -4.74
N ALA A 344 9.17 18.09 -5.71
CA ALA A 344 9.53 16.82 -6.30
C ALA A 344 10.76 16.24 -5.60
N ILE A 345 10.81 14.92 -5.48
CA ILE A 345 11.99 14.20 -5.03
C ILE A 345 12.42 13.22 -6.10
N GLU A 346 13.69 13.28 -6.47
CA GLU A 346 14.37 12.38 -7.37
C GLU A 346 15.28 11.45 -6.58
N TYR A 347 15.34 10.18 -6.94
CA TYR A 347 16.07 9.15 -6.20
C TYR A 347 16.51 8.00 -7.09
N ASP A 348 17.54 7.27 -6.67
CA ASP A 348 18.00 6.06 -7.35
C ASP A 348 17.09 4.88 -7.05
N TYR A 349 16.92 4.01 -8.05
CA TYR A 349 16.27 2.72 -7.93
C TYR A 349 17.06 1.65 -8.67
N VAL A 350 16.80 0.39 -8.37
CA VAL A 350 17.35 -0.77 -9.07
C VAL A 350 16.31 -1.29 -10.05
N ASP A 351 16.71 -1.56 -11.29
CA ASP A 351 15.82 -2.23 -12.24
C ASP A 351 15.38 -3.58 -11.67
N PRO A 352 14.10 -3.79 -11.41
CA PRO A 352 13.63 -4.97 -10.70
C PRO A 352 13.79 -6.27 -11.49
N ARG A 353 14.18 -6.22 -12.76
CA ARG A 353 14.57 -7.41 -13.53
C ARG A 353 15.86 -8.06 -13.01
N ALA A 354 16.62 -7.35 -12.19
CA ALA A 354 17.75 -7.92 -11.45
C ALA A 354 17.33 -8.86 -10.31
N LEU A 355 16.03 -8.92 -9.99
CA LEU A 355 15.47 -9.76 -8.93
C LEU A 355 14.79 -11.01 -9.48
N ASP A 356 14.70 -12.04 -8.66
CA ASP A 356 13.82 -13.17 -8.87
C ASP A 356 12.44 -12.95 -8.18
N HIS A 357 11.54 -13.92 -8.27
CA HIS A 357 10.20 -13.84 -7.69
C HIS A 357 10.16 -13.86 -6.15
N SER A 358 11.27 -14.17 -5.49
CA SER A 358 11.44 -14.04 -4.04
C SER A 358 11.90 -12.65 -3.61
N LEU A 359 12.13 -11.74 -4.57
CA LEU A 359 12.75 -10.42 -4.43
C LEU A 359 14.24 -10.47 -4.04
N ALA A 360 14.89 -11.61 -4.19
CA ALA A 360 16.34 -11.76 -4.07
C ALA A 360 17.06 -11.22 -5.31
N VAL A 361 18.20 -10.56 -5.11
CA VAL A 361 19.08 -10.14 -6.19
C VAL A 361 19.75 -11.35 -6.82
N ARG A 362 19.63 -11.55 -8.14
CA ARG A 362 20.09 -12.77 -8.84
C ARG A 362 21.59 -13.00 -8.74
N ASP A 363 22.37 -11.94 -8.86
CA ASP A 363 23.83 -12.00 -8.96
C ASP A 363 24.55 -11.60 -7.67
N LEU A 364 23.82 -11.47 -6.56
CA LEU A 364 24.36 -11.09 -5.26
C LEU A 364 23.60 -11.82 -4.14
N ASP A 365 24.19 -12.88 -3.63
CA ASP A 365 23.56 -13.70 -2.60
C ASP A 365 23.31 -12.92 -1.31
N GLY A 366 22.25 -13.25 -0.59
CA GLY A 366 21.92 -12.69 0.71
C GLY A 366 21.34 -11.26 0.67
N LEU A 367 21.08 -10.68 -0.53
CA LEU A 367 20.45 -9.36 -0.65
C LEU A 367 19.05 -9.48 -1.26
N PHE A 368 18.07 -8.87 -0.58
CA PHE A 368 16.68 -8.72 -1.01
C PHE A 368 16.33 -7.24 -1.11
N LEU A 369 15.51 -6.86 -2.08
CA LEU A 369 15.08 -5.47 -2.27
C LEU A 369 13.56 -5.37 -2.21
N ALA A 370 13.04 -4.35 -1.50
CA ALA A 370 11.59 -4.14 -1.41
C ALA A 370 11.20 -2.66 -1.37
N GLY A 371 10.08 -2.33 -1.99
CA GLY A 371 9.50 -1.01 -2.01
C GLY A 371 9.96 -0.15 -3.19
N GLN A 372 10.08 1.15 -2.98
CA GLN A 372 10.41 2.12 -4.05
C GLN A 372 11.75 1.86 -4.73
N ILE A 373 12.70 1.22 -4.06
CA ILE A 373 13.97 0.81 -4.66
C ILE A 373 13.77 -0.10 -5.88
N ASN A 374 12.65 -0.82 -5.96
CA ASN A 374 12.28 -1.67 -7.10
C ASN A 374 11.45 -0.94 -8.17
N GLY A 375 11.38 0.39 -8.09
CA GLY A 375 10.66 1.21 -9.06
C GLY A 375 9.14 1.26 -8.86
N THR A 376 8.62 0.93 -7.68
CA THR A 376 7.21 1.11 -7.35
C THR A 376 6.93 2.45 -6.67
N THR A 377 5.67 2.88 -6.65
CA THR A 377 5.23 4.04 -5.87
C THR A 377 3.92 3.73 -5.16
N GLY A 378 3.94 3.83 -3.83
CA GLY A 378 2.81 3.63 -2.93
C GLY A 378 3.19 2.81 -1.71
N TYR A 379 2.51 3.12 -0.61
CA TYR A 379 2.72 2.45 0.68
C TYR A 379 2.35 0.97 0.61
N GLU A 380 1.27 0.66 -0.12
CA GLU A 380 0.70 -0.67 -0.25
C GLU A 380 1.61 -1.59 -1.07
N GLU A 381 2.16 -1.08 -2.17
CA GLU A 381 3.14 -1.79 -2.98
C GLU A 381 4.42 -2.04 -2.18
N ALA A 382 4.84 -1.06 -1.38
CA ALA A 382 6.02 -1.18 -0.53
C ALA A 382 5.81 -2.21 0.58
N GLY A 383 4.66 -2.17 1.27
CA GLY A 383 4.31 -3.14 2.32
C GLY A 383 4.23 -4.57 1.79
N ALA A 384 3.58 -4.77 0.65
CA ALA A 384 3.46 -6.09 0.02
C ALA A 384 4.83 -6.68 -0.37
N GLN A 385 5.70 -5.88 -0.98
CA GLN A 385 7.07 -6.32 -1.30
C GLN A 385 7.88 -6.58 -0.03
N GLY A 386 7.76 -5.71 0.97
CA GLY A 386 8.44 -5.88 2.26
C GLY A 386 8.11 -7.21 2.91
N LEU A 387 6.83 -7.55 2.98
CA LEU A 387 6.36 -8.82 3.51
C LEU A 387 7.00 -10.01 2.77
N VAL A 388 6.95 -10.02 1.44
CA VAL A 388 7.52 -11.11 0.63
C VAL A 388 9.04 -11.20 0.80
N ALA A 389 9.75 -10.07 0.76
CA ALA A 389 11.20 -10.04 0.93
C ALA A 389 11.62 -10.50 2.35
N GLY A 390 10.90 -10.07 3.38
CA GLY A 390 11.16 -10.49 4.76
C GLY A 390 10.96 -11.97 4.99
N LEU A 391 9.86 -12.55 4.48
CA LEU A 391 9.62 -14.00 4.52
C LEU A 391 10.74 -14.77 3.81
N ASN A 392 11.14 -14.33 2.61
CA ASN A 392 12.15 -15.02 1.83
C ASN A 392 13.58 -14.88 2.40
N ALA A 393 13.89 -13.72 2.97
CA ALA A 393 15.14 -13.54 3.71
C ALA A 393 15.24 -14.51 4.89
N ALA A 394 14.17 -14.65 5.68
CA ALA A 394 14.10 -15.61 6.77
C ALA A 394 14.16 -17.07 6.28
N ALA A 395 13.41 -17.40 5.22
CA ALA A 395 13.41 -18.73 4.62
C ALA A 395 14.81 -19.14 4.13
N SER A 396 15.55 -18.21 3.51
CA SER A 396 16.91 -18.48 3.03
C SER A 396 17.89 -18.80 4.16
N CYS A 397 17.74 -18.15 5.33
CA CYS A 397 18.56 -18.43 6.52
C CYS A 397 18.21 -19.77 7.15
N GLY A 398 16.94 -20.19 7.08
CA GLY A 398 16.48 -21.49 7.58
C GLY A 398 16.62 -22.65 6.58
N SER A 399 17.19 -22.41 5.40
CA SER A 399 17.28 -23.39 4.30
C SER A 399 15.90 -23.92 3.85
N SER A 400 14.87 -23.10 3.99
CA SER A 400 13.51 -23.38 3.52
C SER A 400 13.37 -23.00 2.03
N ALA A 401 12.39 -23.59 1.35
CA ALA A 401 12.09 -23.21 -0.03
C ALA A 401 11.59 -21.77 -0.11
N PRO A 402 11.87 -21.05 -1.20
CA PRO A 402 11.33 -19.71 -1.41
C PRO A 402 9.81 -19.69 -1.43
N ILE A 403 9.22 -18.66 -0.80
CA ILE A 403 7.79 -18.40 -0.80
C ILE A 403 7.48 -17.41 -1.93
N THR A 404 6.79 -17.89 -2.95
CA THR A 404 6.44 -17.09 -4.13
C THR A 404 4.94 -17.10 -4.36
N PHE A 405 4.43 -16.04 -4.98
CA PHE A 405 3.02 -15.85 -5.27
C PHE A 405 2.79 -15.76 -6.77
N SER A 406 1.77 -16.47 -7.25
CA SER A 406 1.44 -16.44 -8.68
C SER A 406 0.47 -15.31 -9.03
N ARG A 407 0.43 -14.94 -10.32
CA ARG A 407 -0.55 -13.99 -10.87
C ARG A 407 -1.98 -14.49 -10.79
N THR A 408 -2.18 -15.82 -10.69
CA THR A 408 -3.50 -16.44 -10.59
C THR A 408 -4.07 -16.39 -9.19
N ASP A 409 -3.22 -16.16 -8.18
CA ASP A 409 -3.59 -16.31 -6.77
C ASP A 409 -3.59 -15.01 -5.99
N SER A 410 -2.84 -13.98 -6.47
CA SER A 410 -2.74 -12.73 -5.74
C SER A 410 -2.35 -11.52 -6.61
N TYR A 411 -2.75 -10.31 -6.17
CA TYR A 411 -2.21 -9.04 -6.66
C TYR A 411 -0.73 -8.86 -6.29
N ILE A 412 -0.29 -9.41 -5.17
CA ILE A 412 1.13 -9.50 -4.80
C ILE A 412 1.89 -10.23 -5.91
N GLY A 413 1.39 -11.38 -6.35
CA GLY A 413 1.97 -12.15 -7.46
C GLY A 413 1.95 -11.39 -8.78
N VAL A 414 0.85 -10.71 -9.12
CA VAL A 414 0.76 -9.84 -10.31
C VAL A 414 1.83 -8.76 -10.27
N MET A 415 1.99 -8.08 -9.15
CA MET A 415 2.97 -7.00 -8.99
C MET A 415 4.41 -7.52 -9.13
N ILE A 416 4.77 -8.55 -8.39
CA ILE A 416 6.14 -9.09 -8.41
C ILE A 416 6.48 -9.62 -9.81
N ASP A 417 5.58 -10.37 -10.43
CA ASP A 417 5.81 -10.88 -11.79
C ASP A 417 5.97 -9.75 -12.81
N ASP A 418 5.12 -8.70 -12.77
CA ASP A 418 5.29 -7.53 -13.62
C ASP A 418 6.66 -6.86 -13.43
N LEU A 419 7.11 -6.71 -12.17
CA LEU A 419 8.39 -6.09 -11.83
C LEU A 419 9.57 -6.90 -12.37
N VAL A 420 9.66 -8.18 -12.03
CA VAL A 420 10.86 -8.98 -12.32
C VAL A 420 10.96 -9.45 -13.77
N THR A 421 9.84 -9.48 -14.50
CA THR A 421 9.82 -9.91 -15.91
C THR A 421 9.83 -8.74 -16.89
N ARG A 422 9.09 -7.67 -16.60
CA ARG A 422 8.91 -6.53 -17.51
C ARG A 422 9.73 -5.30 -17.13
N GLY A 423 10.13 -5.21 -15.85
CA GLY A 423 10.75 -4.01 -15.30
C GLY A 423 9.80 -2.82 -15.23
N THR A 424 10.37 -1.64 -14.96
CA THR A 424 9.61 -0.39 -14.90
C THR A 424 10.29 0.69 -15.72
N ARG A 425 9.53 1.39 -16.56
CA ARG A 425 9.98 2.60 -17.26
C ARG A 425 9.50 3.89 -16.59
N GLU A 426 8.52 3.75 -15.71
CA GLU A 426 7.90 4.79 -14.89
C GLU A 426 7.54 4.16 -13.54
N PRO A 427 7.37 4.92 -12.45
CA PRO A 427 7.01 4.35 -11.15
C PRO A 427 5.77 3.45 -11.24
N TYR A 428 5.94 2.17 -10.91
CA TYR A 428 4.89 1.17 -10.96
C TYR A 428 3.83 1.44 -9.89
N ARG A 429 2.57 1.29 -10.28
CA ARG A 429 1.43 1.41 -9.38
C ARG A 429 0.42 0.30 -9.67
N MET A 430 -0.14 -0.28 -8.60
CA MET A 430 -1.14 -1.34 -8.72
C MET A 430 -2.51 -0.77 -9.10
N PHE A 431 -3.16 -1.44 -10.05
CA PHE A 431 -4.55 -1.25 -10.45
C PHE A 431 -5.20 -2.62 -10.71
N THR A 432 -6.52 -2.70 -10.53
CA THR A 432 -7.26 -3.94 -10.82
C THR A 432 -7.16 -4.37 -12.28
N SER A 433 -6.91 -3.43 -13.21
CA SER A 433 -6.72 -3.73 -14.63
C SER A 433 -5.44 -4.49 -14.97
N ARG A 434 -4.49 -4.57 -14.03
CA ARG A 434 -3.25 -5.35 -14.22
C ARG A 434 -3.45 -6.86 -14.03
N ALA A 435 -4.52 -7.25 -13.32
CA ALA A 435 -4.82 -8.65 -13.03
C ALA A 435 -5.74 -9.23 -14.10
N GLU A 436 -5.31 -10.32 -14.72
CA GLU A 436 -6.09 -11.11 -15.68
C GLU A 436 -7.26 -11.81 -14.99
N TYR A 437 -7.04 -12.30 -13.78
CA TYR A 437 -8.01 -13.05 -12.98
C TYR A 437 -8.72 -12.21 -11.91
N ARG A 438 -8.93 -10.91 -12.17
CA ARG A 438 -9.52 -9.97 -11.18
C ARG A 438 -10.88 -10.37 -10.62
N LEU A 439 -11.65 -11.20 -11.32
CA LEU A 439 -12.91 -11.73 -10.78
C LEU A 439 -12.67 -12.71 -9.62
N ARG A 440 -11.54 -13.42 -9.64
CA ARG A 440 -11.10 -14.30 -8.55
C ARG A 440 -10.34 -13.54 -7.47
N LEU A 441 -9.51 -12.56 -7.87
CA LEU A 441 -8.65 -11.80 -6.97
C LEU A 441 -9.38 -10.59 -6.37
N ARG A 442 -10.30 -10.84 -5.44
CA ARG A 442 -11.10 -9.79 -4.81
C ARG A 442 -10.53 -9.40 -3.45
N ALA A 443 -10.84 -8.17 -3.02
CA ALA A 443 -10.46 -7.70 -1.68
C ALA A 443 -11.20 -8.46 -0.57
N ASP A 444 -12.45 -8.89 -0.83
CA ASP A 444 -13.28 -9.60 0.13
C ASP A 444 -12.80 -11.03 0.43
N ASN A 445 -12.16 -11.70 -0.50
CA ASN A 445 -11.73 -13.10 -0.36
C ASN A 445 -10.22 -13.29 -0.22
N ALA A 446 -9.47 -12.25 0.11
CA ALA A 446 -8.02 -12.34 0.22
C ALA A 446 -7.57 -13.38 1.26
N ASP A 447 -8.26 -13.47 2.40
CA ASP A 447 -7.98 -14.46 3.45
C ASP A 447 -8.24 -15.90 2.99
N GLN A 448 -9.32 -16.15 2.25
CA GLN A 448 -9.62 -17.47 1.71
C GLN A 448 -8.54 -17.96 0.73
N ARG A 449 -7.90 -17.04 -0.01
CA ARG A 449 -6.83 -17.36 -0.97
C ARG A 449 -5.46 -17.51 -0.32
N LEU A 450 -5.10 -16.66 0.66
CA LEU A 450 -3.73 -16.47 1.10
C LEU A 450 -3.47 -16.87 2.55
N THR A 451 -4.45 -16.84 3.46
CA THR A 451 -4.22 -17.29 4.83
C THR A 451 -3.84 -18.78 4.92
N PRO A 452 -4.36 -19.69 4.07
CA PRO A 452 -3.85 -21.06 3.99
C PRO A 452 -2.35 -21.13 3.70
N VAL A 453 -1.81 -20.26 2.83
CA VAL A 453 -0.36 -20.19 2.54
C VAL A 453 0.43 -19.79 3.79
N ALA A 454 -0.07 -18.84 4.58
CA ALA A 454 0.56 -18.42 5.83
C ALA A 454 0.55 -19.53 6.89
N LEU A 455 -0.54 -20.31 6.96
CA LEU A 455 -0.66 -21.45 7.86
C LEU A 455 0.30 -22.58 7.47
N GLU A 456 0.32 -22.97 6.21
CA GLU A 456 1.21 -24.01 5.68
C GLU A 456 2.68 -23.60 5.78
N GLY A 457 2.98 -22.31 5.56
CA GLY A 457 4.31 -21.74 5.67
C GLY A 457 4.81 -21.54 7.10
N GLY A 458 3.93 -21.67 8.11
CA GLY A 458 4.31 -21.56 9.52
C GLY A 458 4.62 -20.14 10.01
N PHE A 459 4.17 -19.09 9.27
CA PHE A 459 4.38 -17.68 9.63
C PHE A 459 3.08 -16.94 10.02
N CYS A 460 1.99 -17.69 10.20
CA CYS A 460 0.69 -17.19 10.66
C CYS A 460 0.65 -17.15 12.19
N SER A 461 0.20 -16.03 12.77
CA SER A 461 -0.04 -15.94 14.20
C SER A 461 -1.21 -16.82 14.65
N HIS A 462 -1.22 -17.17 15.95
CA HIS A 462 -2.31 -17.95 16.53
C HIS A 462 -3.67 -17.27 16.37
N ASP A 463 -3.73 -15.95 16.59
CA ASP A 463 -4.97 -15.18 16.50
C ASP A 463 -5.51 -15.15 15.06
N ARG A 464 -4.63 -14.96 14.07
CA ARG A 464 -4.99 -15.04 12.66
C ARG A 464 -5.51 -16.43 12.29
N ALA A 465 -4.82 -17.47 12.72
CA ALA A 465 -5.21 -18.85 12.48
C ALA A 465 -6.60 -19.15 13.07
N ALA A 466 -6.82 -18.76 14.33
CA ALA A 466 -8.09 -18.98 15.02
C ALA A 466 -9.25 -18.25 14.33
N ALA A 467 -9.11 -16.96 14.02
CA ALA A 467 -10.12 -16.17 13.34
C ALA A 467 -10.43 -16.74 11.94
N PHE A 468 -9.41 -17.13 11.18
CA PHE A 468 -9.58 -17.74 9.86
C PHE A 468 -10.35 -19.06 9.93
N HIS A 469 -10.00 -19.95 10.85
CA HIS A 469 -10.68 -21.24 11.00
C HIS A 469 -12.16 -21.08 11.37
N VAL A 470 -12.48 -20.15 12.27
CA VAL A 470 -13.88 -19.85 12.65
C VAL A 470 -14.66 -19.35 11.42
N LYS A 471 -14.13 -18.37 10.70
CA LYS A 471 -14.76 -17.84 9.48
C LYS A 471 -14.93 -18.93 8.41
N GLN A 472 -13.88 -19.68 8.13
CA GLN A 472 -13.89 -20.71 7.10
C GLN A 472 -14.87 -21.84 7.41
N ALA A 473 -15.01 -22.22 8.68
CA ALA A 473 -16.00 -23.22 9.09
C ALA A 473 -17.43 -22.72 8.82
N GLN A 474 -17.75 -21.47 9.13
CA GLN A 474 -19.06 -20.87 8.86
C GLN A 474 -19.34 -20.74 7.34
N VAL A 475 -18.37 -20.25 6.57
CA VAL A 475 -18.49 -20.16 5.10
C VAL A 475 -18.75 -21.55 4.48
N SER A 476 -18.01 -22.55 4.93
CA SER A 476 -18.18 -23.93 4.46
C SER A 476 -19.54 -24.51 4.84
N ALA A 477 -19.99 -24.28 6.08
CA ALA A 477 -21.29 -24.77 6.55
C ALA A 477 -22.46 -24.14 5.79
N LEU A 478 -22.45 -22.80 5.58
CA LEU A 478 -23.48 -22.11 4.82
C LEU A 478 -23.46 -22.54 3.34
N THR A 479 -22.29 -22.70 2.76
CA THR A 479 -22.15 -23.19 1.37
C THR A 479 -22.70 -24.60 1.22
N ALA A 480 -22.43 -25.50 2.16
CA ALA A 480 -22.97 -26.85 2.17
C ALA A 480 -24.49 -26.84 2.31
N LEU A 481 -25.03 -26.03 3.23
CA LEU A 481 -26.47 -25.85 3.40
C LEU A 481 -27.14 -25.42 2.08
N LEU A 482 -26.60 -24.41 1.42
CA LEU A 482 -27.13 -23.89 0.15
C LEU A 482 -27.03 -24.89 -1.00
N LYS A 483 -26.03 -25.77 -1.02
CA LYS A 483 -25.91 -26.84 -2.00
C LYS A 483 -26.93 -27.97 -1.78
N ASP A 484 -27.24 -28.27 -0.53
CA ASP A 484 -28.21 -29.30 -0.14
C ASP A 484 -29.65 -28.84 -0.36
N ARG A 485 -29.96 -27.61 -0.05
CA ARG A 485 -31.29 -27.01 -0.23
C ARG A 485 -31.60 -26.76 -1.70
N THR A 486 -32.70 -27.36 -2.20
CA THR A 486 -33.04 -27.26 -3.62
C THR A 486 -34.52 -26.92 -3.82
N LEU A 487 -34.84 -26.25 -4.93
CA LEU A 487 -36.19 -25.96 -5.38
C LEU A 487 -36.41 -26.43 -6.82
N THR A 488 -37.60 -26.92 -7.09
CA THR A 488 -38.10 -27.08 -8.47
C THR A 488 -38.59 -25.71 -8.99
N PRO A 489 -38.64 -25.49 -10.32
CA PRO A 489 -39.16 -24.23 -10.87
C PRO A 489 -40.57 -23.85 -10.38
N PRO A 490 -41.55 -24.78 -10.25
CA PRO A 490 -42.84 -24.45 -9.66
C PRO A 490 -42.78 -24.02 -8.19
N GLN A 491 -41.91 -24.67 -7.38
CA GLN A 491 -41.69 -24.27 -5.98
C GLN A 491 -41.06 -22.87 -5.89
N ALA A 492 -40.03 -22.59 -6.69
CA ALA A 492 -39.41 -21.28 -6.74
C ALA A 492 -40.39 -20.16 -7.13
N ARG A 493 -41.25 -20.43 -8.12
CA ARG A 493 -42.33 -19.51 -8.52
C ARG A 493 -43.33 -19.26 -7.39
N ALA A 494 -43.70 -20.30 -6.63
CA ALA A 494 -44.60 -20.16 -5.50
C ALA A 494 -44.06 -19.24 -4.40
N HIS A 495 -42.73 -19.14 -4.30
CA HIS A 495 -42.02 -18.19 -3.43
C HIS A 495 -41.67 -16.86 -4.11
N GLY A 496 -42.20 -16.60 -5.31
CA GLY A 496 -41.98 -15.33 -6.03
C GLY A 496 -40.61 -15.20 -6.70
N LEU A 497 -39.83 -16.29 -6.81
CA LEU A 497 -38.51 -16.25 -7.47
C LEU A 497 -38.67 -16.38 -8.99
N ALA A 498 -38.08 -15.41 -9.72
CA ALA A 498 -38.09 -15.40 -11.18
C ALA A 498 -36.96 -16.28 -11.73
N ILE A 499 -37.30 -17.55 -12.09
CA ILE A 499 -36.35 -18.49 -12.71
C ILE A 499 -36.97 -19.16 -13.92
N ASN A 500 -36.15 -19.72 -14.80
CA ASN A 500 -36.58 -20.45 -15.97
C ASN A 500 -37.41 -21.71 -15.57
N GLN A 501 -38.52 -21.93 -16.26
CA GLN A 501 -39.43 -23.04 -16.02
C GLN A 501 -39.05 -24.26 -16.90
N ASP A 502 -37.80 -24.67 -16.82
CA ASP A 502 -37.16 -25.71 -17.62
C ASP A 502 -37.20 -27.11 -16.98
N GLY A 503 -37.94 -27.26 -15.86
CA GLY A 503 -38.02 -28.52 -15.12
C GLY A 503 -36.77 -28.85 -14.27
N ARG A 504 -35.70 -28.10 -14.39
CA ARG A 504 -34.44 -28.36 -13.66
C ARG A 504 -34.53 -27.87 -12.20
N ARG A 505 -34.27 -28.78 -11.28
CA ARG A 505 -34.10 -28.44 -9.86
C ARG A 505 -32.80 -27.62 -9.66
N ARG A 506 -32.86 -26.56 -8.87
CA ARG A 506 -31.71 -25.69 -8.56
C ARG A 506 -31.43 -25.65 -7.08
N SER A 507 -30.18 -25.73 -6.73
CA SER A 507 -29.72 -25.53 -5.35
C SER A 507 -29.81 -24.04 -4.93
N GLY A 508 -29.79 -23.78 -3.63
CA GLY A 508 -29.73 -22.42 -3.10
C GLY A 508 -28.53 -21.64 -3.63
N ALA A 509 -27.37 -22.28 -3.78
CA ALA A 509 -26.17 -21.68 -4.38
C ALA A 509 -26.40 -21.30 -5.86
N GLU A 510 -27.02 -22.19 -6.66
CA GLU A 510 -27.39 -21.88 -8.06
C GLU A 510 -28.45 -20.77 -8.15
N LEU A 511 -29.37 -20.68 -7.18
CA LEU A 511 -30.33 -19.58 -7.11
C LEU A 511 -29.65 -18.24 -6.83
N LEU A 512 -28.71 -18.19 -5.86
CA LEU A 512 -27.94 -16.98 -5.55
C LEU A 512 -27.01 -16.50 -6.67
N SER A 513 -26.60 -17.39 -7.58
CA SER A 513 -25.85 -16.97 -8.78
C SER A 513 -26.66 -16.07 -9.71
N ASN A 514 -28.00 -16.07 -9.56
CA ASN A 514 -28.87 -15.12 -10.24
C ASN A 514 -28.90 -13.78 -9.50
N PRO A 515 -28.46 -12.66 -10.12
CA PRO A 515 -28.39 -11.36 -9.46
C PRO A 515 -29.73 -10.82 -8.93
N THR A 516 -30.86 -11.34 -9.41
CA THR A 516 -32.19 -10.92 -8.96
C THR A 516 -32.66 -11.62 -7.68
N ILE A 517 -31.94 -12.64 -7.23
CA ILE A 517 -32.27 -13.42 -6.02
C ILE A 517 -31.28 -13.05 -4.92
N SER A 518 -31.79 -12.56 -3.80
CA SER A 518 -31.01 -12.18 -2.62
C SER A 518 -31.12 -13.21 -1.50
N PHE A 519 -30.23 -13.11 -0.50
CA PHE A 519 -30.39 -13.88 0.74
C PHE A 519 -31.71 -13.59 1.46
N ASP A 520 -32.23 -12.35 1.38
CA ASP A 520 -33.52 -12.01 1.99
C ASP A 520 -34.65 -12.87 1.47
N ALA A 521 -34.67 -13.11 0.15
CA ALA A 521 -35.65 -14.00 -0.47
C ALA A 521 -35.44 -15.46 -0.04
N LEU A 522 -34.20 -15.93 0.04
CA LEU A 522 -33.92 -17.30 0.45
C LEU A 522 -34.15 -17.56 1.95
N ARG A 523 -33.94 -16.57 2.82
CA ARG A 523 -34.25 -16.67 4.25
C ARG A 523 -35.76 -16.89 4.53
N GLN A 524 -36.62 -16.36 3.67
CA GLN A 524 -38.05 -16.61 3.77
C GLN A 524 -38.42 -18.06 3.45
N ILE A 525 -37.58 -18.75 2.69
CA ILE A 525 -37.77 -20.14 2.26
C ILE A 525 -37.04 -21.09 3.23
N TRP A 526 -35.82 -20.73 3.60
CA TRP A 526 -34.93 -21.49 4.48
C TRP A 526 -34.48 -20.63 5.66
N PRO A 527 -35.29 -20.56 6.75
CA PRO A 527 -35.01 -19.68 7.90
C PRO A 527 -33.67 -19.92 8.58
N GLU A 528 -33.14 -21.14 8.52
CA GLU A 528 -31.84 -21.51 9.08
C GLU A 528 -30.65 -20.72 8.50
N ILE A 529 -30.83 -20.06 7.38
CA ILE A 529 -29.81 -19.13 6.84
C ILE A 529 -29.57 -17.95 7.80
N ALA A 530 -30.59 -17.55 8.56
CA ALA A 530 -30.47 -16.44 9.52
C ALA A 530 -29.58 -16.77 10.72
N ASP A 531 -29.24 -18.03 10.96
CA ASP A 531 -28.34 -18.45 12.05
C ASP A 531 -26.86 -18.09 11.76
N PHE A 532 -26.54 -17.73 10.53
CA PHE A 532 -25.19 -17.34 10.12
C PHE A 532 -24.99 -15.82 10.22
N ASP A 533 -23.77 -15.42 10.57
CA ASP A 533 -23.38 -14.00 10.60
C ASP A 533 -23.67 -13.30 9.26
N PRO A 534 -24.21 -12.07 9.25
CA PRO A 534 -24.46 -11.30 8.03
C PRO A 534 -23.22 -11.13 7.14
N ALA A 535 -22.02 -11.01 7.73
CA ALA A 535 -20.77 -10.92 6.96
C ALA A 535 -20.45 -12.23 6.24
N ILE A 536 -20.75 -13.38 6.86
CA ILE A 536 -20.62 -14.71 6.22
C ILE A 536 -21.62 -14.87 5.08
N GLN A 537 -22.87 -14.44 5.30
CA GLN A 537 -23.89 -14.47 4.25
C GLN A 537 -23.46 -13.61 3.05
N ALA A 538 -22.97 -12.39 3.30
CA ALA A 538 -22.48 -11.51 2.24
C ALA A 538 -21.30 -12.14 1.46
N GLN A 539 -20.37 -12.78 2.16
CA GLN A 539 -19.23 -13.48 1.53
C GLN A 539 -19.71 -14.62 0.63
N VAL A 540 -20.59 -15.48 1.13
CA VAL A 540 -21.11 -16.63 0.35
C VAL A 540 -21.96 -16.17 -0.83
N GLU A 541 -22.72 -15.07 -0.70
CA GLU A 541 -23.45 -14.47 -1.81
C GLU A 541 -22.52 -14.03 -2.94
N ILE A 542 -21.42 -13.36 -2.59
CA ILE A 542 -20.41 -12.95 -3.58
C ILE A 542 -19.78 -14.19 -4.24
N ASP A 543 -19.39 -15.19 -3.45
CA ASP A 543 -18.74 -16.40 -3.95
C ASP A 543 -19.66 -17.25 -4.85
N CYS A 544 -20.98 -17.23 -4.62
CA CYS A 544 -21.95 -17.85 -5.52
C CYS A 544 -22.13 -17.13 -6.87
N ARG A 545 -21.84 -15.82 -6.91
CA ARG A 545 -22.00 -14.99 -8.12
C ARG A 545 -20.74 -14.93 -9.00
N TYR A 546 -19.58 -15.23 -8.44
CA TYR A 546 -18.26 -15.14 -9.08
C TYR A 546 -17.57 -16.50 -9.18
#